data_f829c507d48139f085e256bfe05fbdbc
#
_entry.id   f829c507d48139f085e256bfe05fbdbc
#
_cell.length_a   1.000
_cell.length_b   1.000
_cell.length_c   1.000
_cell.angle_alpha   90.00
_cell.angle_beta   90.00
_cell.angle_gamma   90.00
#
_symmetry.space_group_name_H-M   'P 1'
#
loop_
_entity.id
_entity.type
_entity.pdbx_description
1 polymer ?
#
loop_
_entity_poly.entity_id
_entity_poly.type
_entity_poly.pdbx_seq_one_letter_code
_entity_poly.pdbx_strand_id
1 'polypeptide(L)'
;MCIRDRLSGADCVKLQTYTPDTITMDINTQDFMIEDGLWCGQSLYELYSAAFTPWEWHQPLFDYAKKAGITIFSSPFDNTAVDLLEDLNAPAYKIASFEAVDLSLIKYVAQTGKPMIISTGMADAQEIQEAIEAAREGGCNELAILHCVSGYPAPAGDYNLRTLVDIQKKFGLVTGLSDHTIDNTTAIASVALGASIIEKHVTLDQNGGGPDDIFSLEEKDLKELCSGLKVAWNSIGKIDYGRKSSEKNNVKFRRSLYFVKDINVGEIVTEKHIRSIRPGYGIAPKYIGKVLGKIATLSIKRGTPVSMNQISDKT
;
A
#
# COMPACT_ATOMS: atom_id res chain seq x y z
N MET A 1 11.82 -20.51 -0.18
CA MET A 1 10.94 -19.35 0.08
C MET A 1 11.72 -18.14 0.59
N CYS A 2 12.25 -18.08 1.80
CA CYS A 2 12.85 -16.84 2.37
C CYS A 2 13.85 -16.08 1.48
N ILE A 3 14.78 -16.76 0.78
CA ILE A 3 15.71 -16.08 -0.15
C ILE A 3 14.96 -15.45 -1.31
N ARG A 4 14.02 -16.16 -1.90
CA ARG A 4 13.23 -15.70 -3.02
C ARG A 4 12.37 -14.50 -2.61
N ASP A 5 11.71 -14.57 -1.46
CA ASP A 5 10.86 -13.50 -0.94
C ASP A 5 11.69 -12.24 -0.71
N ARG A 6 12.89 -12.37 -0.10
CA ARG A 6 13.84 -11.27 0.04
C ARG A 6 14.29 -10.70 -1.31
N LEU A 7 14.66 -11.55 -2.28
CA LEU A 7 15.09 -11.09 -3.60
C LEU A 7 13.96 -10.44 -4.40
N SER A 8 12.73 -10.83 -4.13
CA SER A 8 11.54 -10.18 -4.68
C SER A 8 11.24 -8.82 -4.05
N GLY A 9 11.85 -8.52 -2.91
CA GLY A 9 11.74 -7.22 -2.23
C GLY A 9 10.82 -7.20 -1.03
N ALA A 10 10.38 -8.37 -0.53
CA ALA A 10 9.64 -8.47 0.73
C ALA A 10 10.53 -8.07 1.92
N ASP A 11 9.95 -7.41 2.89
CA ASP A 11 10.64 -6.94 4.09
C ASP A 11 10.66 -8.01 5.18
N CYS A 12 9.63 -8.86 5.24
CA CYS A 12 9.53 -9.96 6.19
C CYS A 12 8.72 -11.14 5.65
N VAL A 13 8.85 -12.27 6.31
CA VAL A 13 8.07 -13.50 6.06
C VAL A 13 7.28 -13.83 7.30
N LYS A 14 6.03 -14.25 7.12
CA LYS A 14 5.15 -14.69 8.20
C LYS A 14 4.81 -16.17 8.03
N LEU A 15 4.91 -16.93 9.12
CA LEU A 15 4.42 -18.29 9.23
C LEU A 15 3.08 -18.33 9.97
N GLN A 16 2.50 -19.51 10.04
CA GLN A 16 1.40 -19.86 10.94
C GLN A 16 1.86 -20.99 11.85
N THR A 17 1.65 -20.83 13.15
CA THR A 17 2.12 -21.77 14.18
C THR A 17 0.94 -22.30 14.97
N TYR A 18 0.53 -23.52 14.66
CA TYR A 18 -0.51 -24.29 15.33
C TYR A 18 -0.26 -25.79 15.10
N THR A 19 -0.99 -26.62 15.82
CA THR A 19 -1.21 -28.03 15.45
C THR A 19 -2.70 -28.23 15.18
N PRO A 20 -3.11 -29.28 14.44
CA PRO A 20 -4.53 -29.55 14.25
C PRO A 20 -5.30 -29.62 15.58
N ASP A 21 -4.69 -30.20 16.62
CA ASP A 21 -5.30 -30.36 17.95
C ASP A 21 -5.40 -29.05 18.75
N THR A 22 -4.61 -28.00 18.42
CA THR A 22 -4.68 -26.71 19.11
C THR A 22 -5.64 -25.72 18.46
N ILE A 23 -6.03 -25.94 17.20
CA ILE A 23 -6.93 -25.06 16.47
C ILE A 23 -8.34 -25.63 16.30
N THR A 24 -8.48 -26.97 16.31
CA THR A 24 -9.75 -27.67 16.19
C THR A 24 -9.66 -29.04 16.90
N MET A 25 -10.58 -29.95 16.62
CA MET A 25 -10.56 -31.34 17.14
C MET A 25 -10.93 -32.34 16.06
N ASP A 26 -10.39 -33.54 16.17
CA ASP A 26 -10.68 -34.67 15.26
C ASP A 26 -12.09 -35.25 15.52
N ILE A 27 -13.10 -34.62 14.90
CA ILE A 27 -14.49 -35.02 15.00
C ILE A 27 -15.22 -34.72 13.69
N ASN A 28 -16.08 -35.65 13.27
CA ASN A 28 -16.82 -35.59 11.99
C ASN A 28 -18.30 -35.24 12.20
N THR A 29 -18.62 -34.30 13.09
CA THR A 29 -19.95 -33.73 13.18
C THR A 29 -20.13 -32.59 12.20
N GLN A 30 -21.35 -32.20 11.89
CA GLN A 30 -21.66 -31.16 10.89
C GLN A 30 -20.95 -29.83 11.18
N ASP A 31 -20.82 -29.42 12.44
CA ASP A 31 -20.17 -28.18 12.86
C ASP A 31 -18.66 -28.12 12.51
N PHE A 32 -18.05 -29.29 12.28
CA PHE A 32 -16.62 -29.41 11.93
C PHE A 32 -16.39 -29.77 10.46
N MET A 33 -17.43 -29.78 9.64
CA MET A 33 -17.33 -30.00 8.19
C MET A 33 -17.42 -28.70 7.44
N ILE A 34 -16.56 -28.52 6.43
CA ILE A 34 -16.57 -27.35 5.56
C ILE A 34 -17.60 -27.56 4.47
N GLU A 35 -18.68 -26.76 4.50
CA GLU A 35 -19.82 -26.93 3.59
C GLU A 35 -19.65 -26.21 2.26
N ASP A 36 -18.83 -25.12 2.21
CA ASP A 36 -18.67 -24.27 1.04
C ASP A 36 -17.20 -23.85 0.78
N GLY A 37 -16.93 -23.35 -0.42
CA GLY A 37 -15.64 -22.78 -0.79
C GLY A 37 -14.61 -23.80 -1.28
N LEU A 38 -13.33 -23.42 -1.26
CA LEU A 38 -12.22 -24.20 -1.82
C LEU A 38 -12.03 -25.57 -1.14
N TRP A 39 -12.34 -25.67 0.14
CA TRP A 39 -12.10 -26.85 0.97
C TRP A 39 -13.38 -27.63 1.27
N CYS A 40 -14.47 -27.37 0.53
CA CYS A 40 -15.77 -28.02 0.71
C CYS A 40 -15.64 -29.54 0.72
N GLY A 41 -16.29 -30.19 1.70
CA GLY A 41 -16.30 -31.64 1.87
C GLY A 41 -15.18 -32.21 2.74
N GLN A 42 -14.23 -31.38 3.20
CA GLN A 42 -13.22 -31.76 4.19
C GLN A 42 -13.68 -31.41 5.60
N SER A 43 -13.18 -32.11 6.60
CA SER A 43 -13.29 -31.66 7.99
C SER A 43 -12.25 -30.56 8.27
N LEU A 44 -12.51 -29.70 9.26
CA LEU A 44 -11.53 -28.71 9.72
C LEU A 44 -10.21 -29.38 10.13
N TYR A 45 -10.29 -30.55 10.79
CA TYR A 45 -9.10 -31.28 11.21
C TYR A 45 -8.26 -31.81 10.05
N GLU A 46 -8.89 -32.34 8.99
CA GLU A 46 -8.20 -32.75 7.76
C GLU A 46 -7.51 -31.58 7.09
N LEU A 47 -8.20 -30.44 6.93
CA LEU A 47 -7.63 -29.23 6.35
C LEU A 47 -6.42 -28.74 7.14
N TYR A 48 -6.55 -28.58 8.45
CA TYR A 48 -5.47 -28.08 9.27
C TYR A 48 -4.30 -29.07 9.41
N SER A 49 -4.58 -30.37 9.34
CA SER A 49 -3.55 -31.41 9.29
C SER A 49 -2.71 -31.35 8.01
N ALA A 50 -3.30 -30.90 6.90
CA ALA A 50 -2.59 -30.71 5.63
C ALA A 50 -1.85 -29.35 5.56
N ALA A 51 -2.31 -28.35 6.31
CA ALA A 51 -1.88 -26.96 6.19
C ALA A 51 -0.87 -26.48 7.25
N PHE A 52 -0.78 -27.18 8.41
CA PHE A 52 0.06 -26.70 9.52
C PHE A 52 1.57 -26.75 9.18
N THR A 53 2.31 -25.84 9.79
CA THR A 53 3.78 -25.86 9.75
C THR A 53 4.30 -26.80 10.86
N PRO A 54 4.94 -27.94 10.53
CA PRO A 54 5.49 -28.83 11.56
C PRO A 54 6.39 -28.07 12.52
N TRP A 55 6.27 -28.32 13.81
CA TRP A 55 6.97 -27.54 14.85
C TRP A 55 8.49 -27.69 14.74
N GLU A 56 8.97 -28.84 14.34
CA GLU A 56 10.40 -29.11 14.10
C GLU A 56 10.97 -28.29 12.92
N TRP A 57 10.14 -27.70 12.06
CA TRP A 57 10.58 -26.85 10.96
C TRP A 57 10.87 -25.41 11.41
N HIS A 58 10.29 -24.96 12.52
CA HIS A 58 10.39 -23.56 12.94
C HIS A 58 11.83 -23.12 13.19
N GLN A 59 12.60 -23.86 14.01
CA GLN A 59 14.00 -23.50 14.28
C GLN A 59 14.85 -23.44 12.99
N PRO A 60 14.85 -24.45 12.08
CA PRO A 60 15.51 -24.32 10.79
C PRO A 60 15.06 -23.13 9.95
N LEU A 61 13.77 -22.81 9.92
CA LEU A 61 13.22 -21.68 9.16
C LEU A 61 13.70 -20.33 9.72
N PHE A 62 13.69 -20.16 11.05
CA PHE A 62 14.20 -18.95 11.70
C PHE A 62 15.69 -18.77 11.47
N ASP A 63 16.48 -19.84 11.60
CA ASP A 63 17.92 -19.81 11.32
C ASP A 63 18.21 -19.47 9.85
N TYR A 64 17.41 -20.00 8.96
CA TYR A 64 17.57 -19.75 7.53
C TYR A 64 17.18 -18.32 7.15
N ALA A 65 16.08 -17.80 7.68
CA ALA A 65 15.65 -16.41 7.47
C ALA A 65 16.72 -15.43 7.97
N LYS A 66 17.30 -15.69 9.16
CA LYS A 66 18.43 -14.93 9.70
C LYS A 66 19.64 -14.93 8.76
N LYS A 67 20.02 -16.09 8.20
CA LYS A 67 21.11 -16.20 7.21
C LYS A 67 20.78 -15.46 5.91
N ALA A 68 19.52 -15.53 5.46
CA ALA A 68 19.05 -14.81 4.28
C ALA A 68 18.95 -13.30 4.52
N GLY A 69 18.97 -12.84 5.76
CA GLY A 69 18.83 -11.43 6.15
C GLY A 69 17.41 -10.89 5.91
N ILE A 70 16.39 -11.72 6.16
CA ILE A 70 14.98 -11.33 6.14
C ILE A 70 14.39 -11.59 7.53
N THR A 71 13.52 -10.68 7.98
CA THR A 71 12.78 -10.85 9.23
C THR A 71 11.75 -11.97 9.08
N ILE A 72 11.65 -12.84 10.08
CA ILE A 72 10.62 -13.89 10.16
C ILE A 72 9.88 -13.79 11.47
N PHE A 73 8.58 -13.96 11.44
CA PHE A 73 7.67 -14.03 12.58
C PHE A 73 6.50 -14.95 12.26
N SER A 74 5.57 -15.13 13.18
CA SER A 74 4.46 -16.05 12.97
C SER A 74 3.14 -15.56 13.56
N SER A 75 2.04 -16.17 13.12
CA SER A 75 0.74 -16.13 13.78
C SER A 75 0.64 -17.34 14.71
N PRO A 76 0.61 -17.19 16.04
CA PRO A 76 0.22 -18.23 16.97
C PRO A 76 -1.31 -18.35 17.00
N PHE A 77 -1.81 -19.55 17.24
CA PHE A 77 -3.23 -19.83 17.38
C PHE A 77 -3.61 -20.34 18.78
N ASP A 78 -2.60 -20.52 19.64
CA ASP A 78 -2.77 -20.89 21.05
C ASP A 78 -1.53 -20.48 21.87
N ASN A 79 -1.61 -20.63 23.19
CA ASN A 79 -0.52 -20.24 24.09
C ASN A 79 0.75 -21.06 23.87
N THR A 80 0.66 -22.35 23.55
CA THR A 80 1.84 -23.19 23.34
C THR A 80 2.62 -22.79 22.08
N ALA A 81 1.93 -22.28 21.06
CA ALA A 81 2.54 -21.67 19.89
C ALA A 81 3.30 -20.36 20.25
N VAL A 82 2.74 -19.57 21.16
CA VAL A 82 3.44 -18.36 21.68
C VAL A 82 4.73 -18.75 22.39
N ASP A 83 4.67 -19.77 23.26
CA ASP A 83 5.84 -20.25 24.02
C ASP A 83 6.95 -20.72 23.08
N LEU A 84 6.62 -21.52 22.05
CA LEU A 84 7.56 -21.93 21.01
C LEU A 84 8.19 -20.73 20.31
N LEU A 85 7.40 -19.73 19.96
CA LEU A 85 7.89 -18.55 19.25
C LEU A 85 8.75 -17.65 20.14
N GLU A 86 8.50 -17.62 21.48
CA GLU A 86 9.39 -16.98 22.45
C GLU A 86 10.74 -17.68 22.53
N ASP A 87 10.77 -19.02 22.58
CA ASP A 87 12.02 -19.80 22.56
C ASP A 87 12.85 -19.53 21.30
N LEU A 88 12.18 -19.27 20.16
CA LEU A 88 12.80 -18.89 18.90
C LEU A 88 13.19 -17.42 18.78
N ASN A 89 12.89 -16.62 19.80
CA ASN A 89 13.08 -15.17 19.82
C ASN A 89 12.36 -14.47 18.62
N ALA A 90 11.13 -14.84 18.33
CA ALA A 90 10.34 -14.16 17.32
C ALA A 90 10.28 -12.64 17.61
N PRO A 91 10.52 -11.77 16.59
CA PRO A 91 10.63 -10.33 16.81
C PRO A 91 9.27 -9.62 16.94
N ALA A 92 8.19 -10.26 16.53
CA ALA A 92 6.83 -9.73 16.50
C ALA A 92 5.81 -10.87 16.40
N TYR A 93 4.56 -10.55 16.62
CA TYR A 93 3.44 -11.48 16.56
C TYR A 93 2.34 -11.00 15.64
N LYS A 94 1.65 -11.95 14.99
CA LYS A 94 0.45 -11.69 14.22
C LYS A 94 -0.74 -12.40 14.86
N ILE A 95 -1.82 -11.68 15.08
CA ILE A 95 -3.14 -12.28 15.38
C ILE A 95 -3.90 -12.34 14.05
N ALA A 96 -4.25 -13.55 13.63
CA ALA A 96 -5.02 -13.74 12.41
C ALA A 96 -6.48 -13.29 12.61
N SER A 97 -7.21 -13.14 11.50
CA SER A 97 -8.56 -12.54 11.54
C SER A 97 -9.56 -13.32 12.38
N PHE A 98 -9.49 -14.65 12.33
CA PHE A 98 -10.40 -15.52 13.08
C PHE A 98 -10.13 -15.45 14.59
N GLU A 99 -8.91 -15.14 15.01
CA GLU A 99 -8.46 -15.01 16.38
C GLU A 99 -8.61 -13.58 16.94
N ALA A 100 -9.09 -12.63 16.12
CA ALA A 100 -9.30 -11.26 16.57
C ALA A 100 -10.31 -11.13 17.72
N VAL A 101 -11.16 -12.12 17.91
CA VAL A 101 -12.14 -12.21 19.00
C VAL A 101 -11.63 -13.04 20.20
N ASP A 102 -10.48 -13.70 20.09
CA ASP A 102 -9.86 -14.42 21.21
C ASP A 102 -9.03 -13.45 22.07
N LEU A 103 -9.73 -12.72 22.94
CA LEU A 103 -9.10 -11.72 23.82
C LEU A 103 -8.10 -12.34 24.79
N SER A 104 -8.25 -13.63 25.13
CA SER A 104 -7.33 -14.36 26.02
C SER A 104 -6.00 -14.60 25.32
N LEU A 105 -6.02 -15.08 24.06
CA LEU A 105 -4.83 -15.25 23.26
C LEU A 105 -4.14 -13.91 23.01
N ILE A 106 -4.91 -12.86 22.65
CA ILE A 106 -4.37 -11.52 22.44
C ILE A 106 -3.63 -11.00 23.68
N LYS A 107 -4.22 -11.15 24.87
CA LYS A 107 -3.56 -10.75 26.14
C LYS A 107 -2.30 -11.57 26.40
N TYR A 108 -2.33 -12.88 26.12
CA TYR A 108 -1.17 -13.74 26.32
C TYR A 108 -0.01 -13.35 25.42
N VAL A 109 -0.27 -13.12 24.14
CA VAL A 109 0.73 -12.59 23.19
C VAL A 109 1.25 -11.22 23.62
N ALA A 110 0.37 -10.32 24.08
CA ALA A 110 0.74 -8.98 24.51
C ALA A 110 1.70 -8.96 25.71
N GLN A 111 1.62 -9.97 26.60
CA GLN A 111 2.51 -10.13 27.75
C GLN A 111 3.98 -10.36 27.37
N THR A 112 4.26 -10.78 26.13
CA THR A 112 5.63 -10.87 25.60
C THR A 112 6.31 -9.50 25.47
N GLY A 113 5.53 -8.41 25.48
CA GLY A 113 6.01 -7.03 25.30
C GLY A 113 6.51 -6.71 23.89
N LYS A 114 6.31 -7.62 22.92
CA LYS A 114 6.77 -7.47 21.53
C LYS A 114 5.70 -6.79 20.65
N PRO A 115 6.09 -6.25 19.50
CA PRO A 115 5.17 -5.69 18.53
C PRO A 115 4.10 -6.70 18.07
N MET A 116 2.87 -6.23 17.92
CA MET A 116 1.74 -7.04 17.48
C MET A 116 1.06 -6.45 16.25
N ILE A 117 0.60 -7.32 15.38
CA ILE A 117 -0.21 -6.98 14.21
C ILE A 117 -1.50 -7.78 14.30
N ILE A 118 -2.67 -7.14 14.25
CA ILE A 118 -3.98 -7.80 14.29
C ILE A 118 -4.69 -7.58 12.95
N SER A 119 -5.13 -8.66 12.29
CA SER A 119 -6.03 -8.58 11.14
C SER A 119 -7.49 -8.60 11.59
N THR A 120 -8.35 -7.87 10.87
CA THR A 120 -9.72 -7.55 11.27
C THR A 120 -10.77 -8.15 10.35
N GLY A 121 -10.44 -9.19 9.61
CA GLY A 121 -11.44 -9.86 8.77
C GLY A 121 -12.61 -10.35 9.63
N MET A 122 -13.85 -10.13 9.16
CA MET A 122 -15.13 -10.45 9.83
C MET A 122 -15.41 -9.64 11.10
N ALA A 123 -14.39 -9.05 11.76
CA ALA A 123 -14.59 -8.30 12.99
C ALA A 123 -15.31 -6.97 12.72
N ASP A 124 -16.29 -6.65 13.56
CA ASP A 124 -16.90 -5.32 13.56
C ASP A 124 -16.07 -4.29 14.32
N ALA A 125 -16.53 -3.04 14.31
CA ALA A 125 -15.77 -1.95 14.93
C ALA A 125 -15.67 -2.06 16.46
N GLN A 126 -16.59 -2.76 17.11
CA GLN A 126 -16.56 -3.01 18.54
C GLN A 126 -15.56 -4.13 18.86
N GLU A 127 -15.59 -5.23 18.13
CA GLU A 127 -14.66 -6.35 18.26
C GLU A 127 -13.21 -5.90 18.02
N ILE A 128 -12.99 -5.02 17.02
CA ILE A 128 -11.68 -4.40 16.80
C ILE A 128 -11.23 -3.58 18.01
N GLN A 129 -12.14 -2.79 18.61
CA GLN A 129 -11.83 -2.00 19.82
C GLN A 129 -11.47 -2.92 20.98
N GLU A 130 -12.23 -3.98 21.21
CA GLU A 130 -12.00 -4.97 22.28
C GLU A 130 -10.64 -5.68 22.12
N ALA A 131 -10.28 -6.06 20.88
CA ALA A 131 -8.98 -6.63 20.56
C ALA A 131 -7.82 -5.66 20.86
N ILE A 132 -7.99 -4.38 20.51
CA ILE A 132 -7.00 -3.32 20.82
C ILE A 132 -6.85 -3.14 22.32
N GLU A 133 -7.96 -3.10 23.05
CA GLU A 133 -7.97 -2.96 24.52
C GLU A 133 -7.28 -4.15 25.18
N ALA A 134 -7.62 -5.37 24.75
CA ALA A 134 -6.97 -6.59 25.25
C ALA A 134 -5.46 -6.59 25.02
N ALA A 135 -5.01 -6.17 23.82
CA ALA A 135 -3.58 -6.03 23.54
C ALA A 135 -2.91 -4.98 24.45
N ARG A 136 -3.56 -3.82 24.70
CA ARG A 136 -3.05 -2.77 25.57
C ARG A 136 -3.01 -3.20 27.02
N GLU A 137 -4.07 -3.84 27.51
CA GLU A 137 -4.14 -4.38 28.88
C GLU A 137 -3.06 -5.46 29.13
N GLY A 138 -2.73 -6.27 28.10
CA GLY A 138 -1.64 -7.23 28.16
C GLY A 138 -0.24 -6.62 28.12
N GLY A 139 -0.09 -5.32 27.82
CA GLY A 139 1.18 -4.62 27.84
C GLY A 139 1.77 -4.30 26.46
N CYS A 140 1.07 -4.60 25.36
CA CYS A 140 1.54 -4.28 24.00
C CYS A 140 1.53 -2.77 23.76
N ASN A 141 2.71 -2.19 23.47
CA ASN A 141 2.88 -0.77 23.15
C ASN A 141 2.97 -0.51 21.64
N GLU A 142 3.42 -1.49 20.86
CA GLU A 142 3.61 -1.39 19.41
C GLU A 142 2.58 -2.26 18.69
N LEU A 143 1.45 -1.65 18.33
CA LEU A 143 0.31 -2.33 17.72
C LEU A 143 -0.02 -1.76 16.35
N ALA A 144 -0.22 -2.64 15.37
CA ALA A 144 -0.74 -2.32 14.05
C ALA A 144 -2.01 -3.11 13.76
N ILE A 145 -2.91 -2.51 12.96
CA ILE A 145 -4.16 -3.14 12.53
C ILE A 145 -4.14 -3.30 11.01
N LEU A 146 -4.43 -4.51 10.52
CA LEU A 146 -4.61 -4.75 9.10
C LEU A 146 -6.10 -4.92 8.79
N HIS A 147 -6.61 -4.03 7.95
CA HIS A 147 -7.90 -4.27 7.31
C HIS A 147 -7.81 -5.56 6.48
N CYS A 148 -8.83 -6.39 6.55
CA CYS A 148 -8.83 -7.70 5.91
C CYS A 148 -10.23 -8.09 5.46
N VAL A 149 -10.32 -8.86 4.39
CA VAL A 149 -11.51 -9.61 3.99
C VAL A 149 -11.14 -11.08 3.99
N SER A 150 -11.76 -11.87 4.87
CA SER A 150 -11.47 -13.31 5.03
C SER A 150 -12.26 -14.16 4.03
N GLY A 151 -12.17 -13.82 2.77
CA GLY A 151 -12.58 -14.64 1.63
C GLY A 151 -11.33 -15.17 0.92
N TYR A 152 -11.36 -16.38 0.41
CA TYR A 152 -10.19 -17.08 -0.16
C TYR A 152 -10.53 -17.71 -1.52
N PRO A 153 -10.33 -17.01 -2.68
CA PRO A 153 -9.92 -15.60 -2.80
C PRO A 153 -11.04 -14.60 -2.49
N ALA A 154 -10.67 -13.40 -2.08
CA ALA A 154 -11.61 -12.32 -1.82
C ALA A 154 -11.87 -11.49 -3.09
N PRO A 155 -13.14 -11.15 -3.43
CA PRO A 155 -13.42 -10.19 -4.47
C PRO A 155 -12.92 -8.79 -4.09
N ALA A 156 -12.29 -8.08 -5.02
CA ALA A 156 -11.76 -6.73 -4.76
C ALA A 156 -12.85 -5.74 -4.29
N GLY A 157 -14.10 -5.91 -4.78
CA GLY A 157 -15.24 -5.07 -4.39
C GLY A 157 -15.64 -5.13 -2.93
N ASP A 158 -15.30 -6.22 -2.24
CA ASP A 158 -15.66 -6.43 -0.83
C ASP A 158 -14.70 -5.69 0.13
N TYR A 159 -13.52 -5.30 -0.34
CA TYR A 159 -12.52 -4.65 0.51
C TYR A 159 -12.92 -3.29 1.04
N ASN A 160 -13.76 -2.54 0.33
CA ASN A 160 -14.14 -1.21 0.80
C ASN A 160 -12.95 -0.42 1.36
N LEU A 161 -11.88 -0.27 0.59
CA LEU A 161 -10.57 0.24 1.03
C LEU A 161 -10.62 1.57 1.80
N ARG A 162 -11.70 2.33 1.69
CA ARG A 162 -11.92 3.55 2.51
C ARG A 162 -11.97 3.25 4.00
N THR A 163 -12.27 2.01 4.39
CA THR A 163 -12.25 1.54 5.78
C THR A 163 -10.86 1.70 6.40
N LEU A 164 -9.77 1.59 5.62
CA LEU A 164 -8.40 1.86 6.09
C LEU A 164 -8.25 3.26 6.71
N VAL A 165 -8.81 4.26 6.03
CA VAL A 165 -8.76 5.66 6.48
C VAL A 165 -9.56 5.84 7.77
N ASP A 166 -10.71 5.17 7.89
CA ASP A 166 -11.54 5.21 9.08
C ASP A 166 -10.87 4.52 10.28
N ILE A 167 -10.31 3.33 10.07
CA ILE A 167 -9.54 2.60 11.09
C ILE A 167 -8.40 3.46 11.64
N GLN A 168 -7.60 4.05 10.76
CA GLN A 168 -6.49 4.92 11.16
C GLN A 168 -6.98 6.12 11.97
N LYS A 169 -8.06 6.75 11.53
CA LYS A 169 -8.64 7.92 12.20
C LYS A 169 -9.28 7.57 13.54
N LYS A 170 -9.98 6.43 13.60
CA LYS A 170 -10.76 6.01 14.77
C LYS A 170 -9.85 5.49 15.88
N PHE A 171 -8.87 4.68 15.54
CA PHE A 171 -8.04 3.99 16.53
C PHE A 171 -6.64 4.61 16.70
N GLY A 172 -6.20 5.48 15.79
CA GLY A 172 -4.91 6.17 15.91
C GLY A 172 -3.69 5.25 15.81
N LEU A 173 -3.83 4.09 15.18
CA LEU A 173 -2.79 3.05 15.06
C LEU A 173 -2.20 3.01 13.66
N VAL A 174 -1.03 2.39 13.54
CA VAL A 174 -0.48 2.00 12.23
C VAL A 174 -1.47 1.07 11.55
N THR A 175 -1.80 1.38 10.30
CA THR A 175 -2.83 0.65 9.55
C THR A 175 -2.22 0.02 8.30
N GLY A 176 -2.67 -1.16 7.95
CA GLY A 176 -2.26 -1.89 6.77
C GLY A 176 -3.38 -2.71 6.17
N LEU A 177 -3.04 -3.52 5.17
CA LEU A 177 -3.95 -4.41 4.47
C LEU A 177 -3.44 -5.85 4.53
N SER A 178 -4.31 -6.79 4.90
CA SER A 178 -4.14 -8.22 4.64
C SER A 178 -5.00 -8.56 3.43
N ASP A 179 -4.36 -8.91 2.32
CA ASP A 179 -4.98 -9.00 1.00
C ASP A 179 -5.04 -10.43 0.49
N HIS A 180 -6.26 -10.90 0.22
CA HIS A 180 -6.57 -12.22 -0.35
C HIS A 180 -7.12 -12.14 -1.79
N THR A 181 -7.01 -10.98 -2.45
CA THR A 181 -7.31 -10.90 -3.90
C THR A 181 -6.24 -11.64 -4.71
N ILE A 182 -6.59 -12.08 -5.91
CA ILE A 182 -5.65 -12.81 -6.76
C ILE A 182 -4.55 -11.90 -7.30
N ASP A 183 -4.90 -10.63 -7.64
CA ASP A 183 -3.96 -9.66 -8.23
C ASP A 183 -3.36 -8.68 -7.20
N ASN A 184 -2.52 -7.78 -7.65
CA ASN A 184 -1.81 -6.80 -6.82
C ASN A 184 -2.50 -5.44 -6.71
N THR A 185 -3.60 -5.22 -7.45
CA THR A 185 -4.21 -3.89 -7.61
C THR A 185 -4.77 -3.36 -6.29
N THR A 186 -5.49 -4.22 -5.55
CA THR A 186 -6.09 -3.88 -4.24
C THR A 186 -5.01 -3.48 -3.23
N ALA A 187 -3.94 -4.27 -3.15
CA ALA A 187 -2.79 -3.99 -2.28
C ALA A 187 -2.11 -2.67 -2.63
N ILE A 188 -1.81 -2.42 -3.91
CA ILE A 188 -1.17 -1.18 -4.36
C ILE A 188 -2.08 0.03 -4.11
N ALA A 189 -3.39 -0.08 -4.38
CA ALA A 189 -4.35 1.00 -4.14
C ALA A 189 -4.46 1.38 -2.66
N SER A 190 -4.35 0.41 -1.76
CA SER A 190 -4.44 0.64 -0.31
C SER A 190 -3.36 1.57 0.22
N VAL A 191 -2.18 1.60 -0.41
CA VAL A 191 -1.07 2.50 -0.04
C VAL A 191 -1.47 3.97 -0.15
N ALA A 192 -2.23 4.33 -1.20
CA ALA A 192 -2.73 5.69 -1.38
C ALA A 192 -3.77 6.09 -0.31
N LEU A 193 -4.34 5.12 0.40
CA LEU A 193 -5.29 5.30 1.49
C LEU A 193 -4.66 5.18 2.88
N GLY A 194 -3.33 5.07 2.94
CA GLY A 194 -2.57 5.10 4.18
C GLY A 194 -2.09 3.75 4.68
N ALA A 195 -2.27 2.66 3.93
CA ALA A 195 -1.70 1.38 4.30
C ALA A 195 -0.17 1.44 4.33
N SER A 196 0.41 1.15 5.50
CA SER A 196 1.86 1.13 5.73
C SER A 196 2.43 -0.30 5.79
N ILE A 197 1.55 -1.29 5.94
CA ILE A 197 1.88 -2.72 5.96
C ILE A 197 0.98 -3.43 4.95
N ILE A 198 1.58 -4.26 4.11
CA ILE A 198 0.84 -5.13 3.19
C ILE A 198 1.22 -6.58 3.48
N GLU A 199 0.21 -7.40 3.73
CA GLU A 199 0.35 -8.84 3.93
C GLU A 199 -0.34 -9.58 2.78
N LYS A 200 0.34 -10.58 2.23
CA LYS A 200 -0.19 -11.39 1.15
C LYS A 200 0.39 -12.81 1.20
N HIS A 201 -0.43 -13.80 0.87
CA HIS A 201 0.02 -15.19 0.75
C HIS A 201 1.00 -15.36 -0.42
N VAL A 202 2.00 -16.22 -0.23
CA VAL A 202 3.00 -16.55 -1.25
C VAL A 202 3.17 -18.06 -1.36
N THR A 203 3.38 -18.54 -2.59
CA THR A 203 3.64 -19.95 -2.89
C THR A 203 4.81 -20.12 -3.85
N LEU A 204 5.29 -21.35 -3.98
CA LEU A 204 6.28 -21.73 -5.00
C LEU A 204 5.62 -21.99 -6.35
N ASP A 205 4.41 -22.53 -6.34
CA ASP A 205 3.65 -22.92 -7.52
C ASP A 205 2.16 -22.88 -7.15
N GLN A 206 1.39 -22.05 -7.84
CA GLN A 206 -0.07 -21.96 -7.65
C GLN A 206 -0.81 -23.26 -7.96
N ASN A 207 -0.19 -24.16 -8.72
CA ASN A 207 -0.72 -25.48 -9.04
C ASN A 207 -0.11 -26.60 -8.17
N GLY A 208 0.62 -26.23 -7.11
CA GLY A 208 1.31 -27.17 -6.21
C GLY A 208 0.38 -28.08 -5.41
N GLY A 209 -0.90 -27.73 -5.28
CA GLY A 209 -1.92 -28.49 -4.56
C GLY A 209 -1.95 -28.22 -3.06
N GLY A 210 -1.23 -27.22 -2.57
CA GLY A 210 -1.34 -26.72 -1.21
C GLY A 210 -2.68 -25.99 -0.98
N PRO A 211 -3.18 -25.94 0.27
CA PRO A 211 -4.49 -25.36 0.59
C PRO A 211 -4.70 -23.91 0.14
N ASP A 212 -3.63 -23.12 0.15
CA ASP A 212 -3.64 -21.66 -0.13
C ASP A 212 -3.01 -21.31 -1.48
N ASP A 213 -2.52 -22.30 -2.24
CA ASP A 213 -1.71 -22.05 -3.45
C ASP A 213 -2.46 -21.24 -4.49
N ILE A 214 -3.73 -21.54 -4.74
CA ILE A 214 -4.52 -20.97 -5.84
C ILE A 214 -4.69 -19.44 -5.75
N PHE A 215 -4.64 -18.85 -4.57
CA PHE A 215 -4.75 -17.39 -4.36
C PHE A 215 -3.45 -16.76 -3.85
N SER A 216 -2.39 -17.54 -3.71
CA SER A 216 -1.08 -17.08 -3.28
C SER A 216 -0.26 -16.52 -4.45
N LEU A 217 0.62 -15.57 -4.18
CA LEU A 217 1.52 -15.01 -5.19
C LEU A 217 2.71 -15.92 -5.46
N GLU A 218 3.06 -16.08 -6.73
CA GLU A 218 4.34 -16.61 -7.13
C GLU A 218 5.43 -15.52 -7.09
N GLU A 219 6.69 -15.92 -7.28
CA GLU A 219 7.85 -15.02 -7.22
C GLU A 219 7.73 -13.79 -8.11
N LYS A 220 7.24 -13.98 -9.33
CA LYS A 220 7.07 -12.88 -10.29
C LYS A 220 6.08 -11.84 -9.78
N ASP A 221 4.94 -12.30 -9.31
CA ASP A 221 3.85 -11.43 -8.86
C ASP A 221 4.22 -10.72 -7.55
N LEU A 222 4.94 -11.41 -6.65
CA LEU A 222 5.49 -10.81 -5.44
C LEU A 222 6.49 -9.70 -5.77
N LYS A 223 7.36 -9.90 -6.74
CA LYS A 223 8.32 -8.89 -7.19
C LYS A 223 7.64 -7.68 -7.81
N GLU A 224 6.60 -7.91 -8.61
CA GLU A 224 5.77 -6.85 -9.17
C GLU A 224 5.03 -6.09 -8.07
N LEU A 225 4.47 -6.78 -7.08
CA LEU A 225 3.85 -6.18 -5.89
C LEU A 225 4.83 -5.27 -5.15
N CYS A 226 5.97 -5.80 -4.72
CA CYS A 226 6.96 -5.04 -3.95
C CYS A 226 7.45 -3.79 -4.70
N SER A 227 7.64 -3.90 -6.02
CA SER A 227 7.98 -2.76 -6.87
C SER A 227 6.85 -1.75 -6.96
N GLY A 228 5.62 -2.22 -7.19
CA GLY A 228 4.43 -1.38 -7.27
C GLY A 228 4.14 -0.60 -5.99
N LEU A 229 4.28 -1.26 -4.83
CA LEU A 229 4.13 -0.64 -3.52
C LEU A 229 5.13 0.50 -3.30
N LYS A 230 6.40 0.31 -3.67
CA LYS A 230 7.44 1.36 -3.59
C LYS A 230 7.12 2.55 -4.49
N VAL A 231 6.65 2.28 -5.71
CA VAL A 231 6.23 3.33 -6.64
C VAL A 231 5.02 4.09 -6.10
N ALA A 232 4.01 3.38 -5.62
CA ALA A 232 2.81 3.98 -5.01
C ALA A 232 3.19 4.87 -3.82
N TRP A 233 3.98 4.35 -2.88
CA TRP A 233 4.45 5.10 -1.71
C TRP A 233 5.20 6.38 -2.10
N ASN A 234 6.14 6.29 -3.02
CA ASN A 234 6.90 7.45 -3.50
C ASN A 234 6.02 8.48 -4.22
N SER A 235 4.90 8.04 -4.80
CA SER A 235 3.97 8.90 -5.54
C SER A 235 3.02 9.69 -4.64
N ILE A 236 2.81 9.28 -3.39
CA ILE A 236 1.94 9.99 -2.43
C ILE A 236 2.46 11.41 -2.19
N GLY A 237 3.74 11.54 -1.88
CA GLY A 237 4.40 12.83 -1.69
C GLY A 237 3.69 13.73 -0.67
N LYS A 238 3.61 15.02 -1.00
CA LYS A 238 2.93 16.06 -0.22
C LYS A 238 2.12 16.97 -1.12
N ILE A 239 1.17 17.72 -0.58
CA ILE A 239 0.46 18.77 -1.30
C ILE A 239 1.47 19.84 -1.73
N ASP A 240 1.71 19.95 -3.04
CA ASP A 240 2.67 20.87 -3.62
C ASP A 240 2.28 21.25 -5.05
N TYR A 241 1.87 22.52 -5.23
CA TYR A 241 1.56 23.14 -6.52
C TYR A 241 2.77 23.78 -7.20
N GLY A 242 3.94 23.71 -6.58
CA GLY A 242 5.20 24.23 -7.13
C GLY A 242 5.67 23.43 -8.35
N ARG A 243 6.51 24.09 -9.15
CA ARG A 243 7.13 23.43 -10.31
C ARG A 243 8.10 22.34 -9.85
N LYS A 244 7.95 21.18 -10.46
CA LYS A 244 8.83 20.04 -10.18
C LYS A 244 10.18 20.23 -10.90
N SER A 245 11.21 19.59 -10.40
CA SER A 245 12.54 19.65 -11.00
C SER A 245 12.56 19.13 -12.45
N SER A 246 11.77 18.09 -12.73
CA SER A 246 11.59 17.52 -14.07
C SER A 246 10.93 18.46 -15.07
N GLU A 247 10.21 19.50 -14.60
CA GLU A 247 9.50 20.45 -15.45
C GLU A 247 10.38 21.68 -15.81
N LYS A 248 11.51 21.90 -15.12
CA LYS A 248 12.32 23.12 -15.27
C LYS A 248 12.69 23.42 -16.73
N ASN A 249 13.12 22.41 -17.46
CA ASN A 249 13.51 22.55 -18.87
C ASN A 249 12.31 22.74 -19.81
N ASN A 250 11.10 22.43 -19.36
CA ASN A 250 9.88 22.55 -20.16
C ASN A 250 9.20 23.91 -20.04
N VAL A 251 9.66 24.76 -19.10
CA VAL A 251 9.14 26.13 -18.93
C VAL A 251 9.25 26.94 -20.22
N LYS A 252 10.33 26.74 -20.97
CA LYS A 252 10.54 27.39 -22.28
C LYS A 252 9.46 27.08 -23.33
N PHE A 253 8.74 25.98 -23.18
CA PHE A 253 7.66 25.59 -24.09
C PHE A 253 6.30 26.19 -23.70
N ARG A 254 6.22 26.98 -22.65
CA ARG A 254 4.98 27.71 -22.30
C ARG A 254 4.67 28.74 -23.38
N ARG A 255 3.41 29.12 -23.50
CA ARG A 255 3.02 30.23 -24.37
C ARG A 255 3.41 31.57 -23.79
N SER A 256 3.79 32.48 -24.66
CA SER A 256 3.97 33.91 -24.37
C SER A 256 3.53 34.74 -25.55
N LEU A 257 3.48 36.04 -25.40
CA LEU A 257 3.14 36.94 -26.50
C LEU A 257 4.37 37.23 -27.38
N TYR A 258 4.15 37.14 -28.70
CA TYR A 258 5.15 37.42 -29.69
C TYR A 258 4.60 38.36 -30.77
N PHE A 259 5.47 39.24 -31.31
CA PHE A 259 5.19 39.94 -32.52
C PHE A 259 5.24 38.95 -33.70
N VAL A 260 4.11 38.79 -34.40
CA VAL A 260 3.95 37.89 -35.57
C VAL A 260 4.00 38.65 -36.89
N LYS A 261 4.12 40.01 -36.84
CA LYS A 261 4.38 40.92 -37.93
C LYS A 261 5.35 42.01 -37.48
N ASP A 262 6.08 42.58 -38.41
CA ASP A 262 6.88 43.80 -38.16
C ASP A 262 5.93 44.94 -37.76
N ILE A 263 6.41 45.80 -36.88
CA ILE A 263 5.71 47.02 -36.44
C ILE A 263 6.74 48.14 -36.36
N ASN A 264 6.38 49.33 -36.87
CA ASN A 264 7.28 50.49 -36.83
C ASN A 264 7.08 51.29 -35.54
N VAL A 265 8.07 52.09 -35.20
CA VAL A 265 7.97 53.06 -34.10
C VAL A 265 6.76 53.98 -34.34
N GLY A 266 6.00 54.22 -33.27
CA GLY A 266 4.78 55.05 -33.33
C GLY A 266 3.50 54.30 -33.77
N GLU A 267 3.62 53.10 -34.33
CA GLU A 267 2.45 52.29 -34.71
C GLU A 267 1.71 51.70 -33.51
N ILE A 268 0.39 51.59 -33.61
CA ILE A 268 -0.48 50.99 -32.58
C ILE A 268 -0.43 49.47 -32.68
N VAL A 269 -0.12 48.83 -31.56
CA VAL A 269 -0.15 47.36 -31.44
C VAL A 269 -1.59 46.84 -31.48
N THR A 270 -1.88 46.02 -32.46
CA THR A 270 -3.20 45.41 -32.68
C THR A 270 -3.09 43.89 -32.63
N GLU A 271 -4.23 43.19 -32.64
CA GLU A 271 -4.30 41.74 -32.74
C GLU A 271 -3.61 41.14 -33.96
N LYS A 272 -3.42 41.96 -35.02
CA LYS A 272 -2.70 41.55 -36.24
C LYS A 272 -1.18 41.48 -36.00
N HIS A 273 -0.66 42.22 -35.02
CA HIS A 273 0.76 42.30 -34.74
C HIS A 273 1.24 41.28 -33.72
N ILE A 274 0.40 40.87 -32.78
CA ILE A 274 0.79 39.97 -31.70
C ILE A 274 -0.05 38.71 -31.67
N ARG A 275 0.55 37.63 -31.14
CA ARG A 275 -0.10 36.34 -30.94
C ARG A 275 0.44 35.62 -29.69
N SER A 276 -0.42 34.85 -29.03
CA SER A 276 -0.01 33.92 -28.00
C SER A 276 0.51 32.64 -28.64
N ILE A 277 1.82 32.45 -28.62
CA ILE A 277 2.51 31.31 -29.22
C ILE A 277 3.60 30.77 -28.29
N ARG A 278 4.24 29.67 -28.63
CA ARG A 278 5.48 29.19 -28.03
C ARG A 278 6.65 29.83 -28.81
N PRO A 279 7.79 30.07 -28.14
CA PRO A 279 8.24 29.73 -26.79
C PRO A 279 7.83 30.75 -25.73
N GLY A 280 8.24 30.48 -24.47
CA GLY A 280 7.83 31.22 -23.28
C GLY A 280 8.76 32.37 -22.87
N TYR A 281 9.35 33.11 -23.83
CA TYR A 281 10.31 34.18 -23.54
C TYR A 281 9.68 35.58 -23.48
N GLY A 282 8.48 35.77 -24.03
CA GLY A 282 7.74 37.02 -23.95
C GLY A 282 6.87 37.09 -22.66
N ILE A 283 6.14 38.18 -22.49
CA ILE A 283 5.19 38.33 -21.39
C ILE A 283 4.06 37.30 -21.48
N ALA A 284 3.48 36.98 -20.35
CA ALA A 284 2.42 35.96 -20.28
C ALA A 284 1.19 36.36 -21.06
N PRO A 285 0.48 35.45 -21.75
CA PRO A 285 -0.71 35.74 -22.56
C PRO A 285 -1.82 36.47 -21.83
N LYS A 286 -1.96 36.29 -20.52
CA LYS A 286 -2.95 36.98 -19.67
C LYS A 286 -2.83 38.49 -19.71
N TYR A 287 -1.70 39.01 -20.15
CA TYR A 287 -1.45 40.46 -20.27
C TYR A 287 -1.72 41.03 -21.65
N ILE A 288 -2.32 40.28 -22.58
CA ILE A 288 -2.61 40.71 -23.95
C ILE A 288 -3.39 42.03 -23.96
N GLY A 289 -4.40 42.19 -23.09
CA GLY A 289 -5.16 43.43 -22.95
C GLY A 289 -4.36 44.64 -22.51
N LYS A 290 -3.19 44.42 -21.86
CA LYS A 290 -2.26 45.51 -21.50
C LYS A 290 -1.30 45.89 -22.63
N VAL A 291 -1.28 45.12 -23.72
CA VAL A 291 -0.41 45.30 -24.87
C VAL A 291 -1.15 45.91 -26.05
N LEU A 292 -2.38 45.43 -26.28
CA LEU A 292 -3.26 45.92 -27.34
C LEU A 292 -3.58 47.40 -27.13
N GLY A 293 -3.51 48.18 -28.21
CA GLY A 293 -3.80 49.61 -28.18
C GLY A 293 -2.63 50.48 -27.73
N LYS A 294 -1.54 49.89 -27.22
CA LYS A 294 -0.30 50.58 -26.91
C LYS A 294 0.45 51.00 -28.19
N ILE A 295 1.38 51.94 -28.10
CA ILE A 295 2.22 52.42 -29.19
C ILE A 295 3.60 51.74 -29.09
N ALA A 296 4.13 51.24 -30.21
CA ALA A 296 5.51 50.73 -30.28
C ALA A 296 6.52 51.87 -30.08
N THR A 297 7.42 51.74 -29.13
CA THR A 297 8.46 52.78 -28.84
C THR A 297 9.70 52.65 -29.72
N LEU A 298 9.81 51.54 -30.47
CA LEU A 298 10.87 51.25 -31.42
C LEU A 298 10.33 50.35 -32.55
N SER A 299 11.07 50.22 -33.66
CA SER A 299 10.73 49.30 -34.72
C SER A 299 11.03 47.86 -34.25
N ILE A 300 10.03 46.98 -34.34
CA ILE A 300 10.11 45.61 -33.82
C ILE A 300 9.88 44.64 -34.96
N LYS A 301 10.75 43.65 -35.06
CA LYS A 301 10.65 42.60 -36.09
C LYS A 301 9.75 41.44 -35.64
N ARG A 302 9.13 40.83 -36.64
CA ARG A 302 8.45 39.55 -36.47
C ARG A 302 9.35 38.51 -35.79
N GLY A 303 8.82 37.78 -34.85
CA GLY A 303 9.55 36.77 -34.07
C GLY A 303 10.15 37.32 -32.78
N THR A 304 10.01 38.65 -32.52
CA THR A 304 10.44 39.23 -31.25
C THR A 304 9.44 38.91 -30.13
N PRO A 305 9.92 38.45 -28.95
CA PRO A 305 9.05 38.29 -27.79
C PRO A 305 8.57 39.64 -27.28
N VAL A 306 7.32 39.75 -26.90
CA VAL A 306 6.74 40.99 -26.39
C VAL A 306 7.26 41.26 -24.99
N SER A 307 7.76 42.51 -24.81
CA SER A 307 8.20 43.07 -23.52
C SER A 307 7.54 44.42 -23.28
N MET A 308 7.27 44.78 -22.03
CA MET A 308 6.60 46.06 -21.70
C MET A 308 7.46 47.30 -22.01
N ASN A 309 8.78 47.19 -22.09
CA ASN A 309 9.67 48.28 -22.46
C ASN A 309 9.67 48.63 -23.96
N GLN A 310 9.03 47.82 -24.79
CA GLN A 310 8.90 48.03 -26.25
C GLN A 310 7.63 48.83 -26.62
N ILE A 311 6.77 49.11 -25.66
CA ILE A 311 5.46 49.72 -25.86
C ILE A 311 5.17 50.78 -24.80
N SER A 312 4.41 51.83 -25.15
CA SER A 312 3.98 52.89 -24.23
C SER A 312 2.47 53.16 -24.35
N ASP A 313 1.91 53.89 -23.39
CA ASP A 313 0.58 54.46 -23.52
C ASP A 313 0.49 55.44 -24.67
N LYS A 314 -0.69 55.65 -25.25
CA LYS A 314 -0.98 56.78 -26.14
C LYS A 314 -0.84 58.05 -25.31
N THR A 315 0.10 58.89 -25.68
CA THR A 315 0.17 60.30 -25.21
C THR A 315 -1.06 61.06 -25.65
#